data_48e664796081f1da44ac12b58242b52a
#
_entry.id   48e664796081f1da44ac12b58242b52a
#
_cell.length_a   1.000
_cell.length_b   1.000
_cell.length_c   1.000
_cell.angle_alpha   90.00
_cell.angle_beta   90.00
_cell.angle_gamma   90.00
#
_symmetry.space_group_name_H-M   'P 1'
#
loop_
_entity.id
_entity.type
_entity.pdbx_description
1 polymer ?
#
loop_
_entity_poly.entity_id
_entity_poly.type
_entity_poly.pdbx_seq_one_letter_code
_entity_poly.pdbx_strand_id
1 'polypeptide(L)'
;MPRTIALILAAGLTATACGPHTGTEEIGQAPDRIVPIQGTDRHQVILTADGARRLGIRTEPIRRAGKQTVLPASAVVYDEAGKTWTYTTPAALTYVRAPVTIGRVTGGLARLLSGPPPGTAVVTVGSAELYGAEYGVGGEQ
;
A
#
# COMPACT_ATOMS: atom_id res chain seq x y z
N MET A 1 -27.38 29.87 -77.14
CA MET A 1 -26.93 30.65 -75.94
C MET A 1 -26.59 29.69 -74.86
N PRO A 2 -25.36 29.31 -74.72
CA PRO A 2 -24.98 28.38 -73.65
C PRO A 2 -24.49 29.14 -72.40
N ARG A 3 -25.02 28.83 -71.29
CA ARG A 3 -24.55 29.29 -70.01
C ARG A 3 -23.61 28.25 -69.41
N THR A 4 -22.34 28.59 -69.31
CA THR A 4 -21.30 27.86 -68.70
C THR A 4 -21.41 27.94 -67.15
N ILE A 5 -21.61 26.84 -66.49
CA ILE A 5 -21.58 26.73 -65.03
C ILE A 5 -20.20 26.22 -64.65
N ALA A 6 -19.41 27.06 -63.98
CA ALA A 6 -18.13 26.69 -63.40
C ALA A 6 -18.34 25.93 -62.06
N LEU A 7 -17.87 24.72 -61.99
CA LEU A 7 -17.89 23.90 -60.79
C LEU A 7 -16.59 24.13 -60.02
N ILE A 8 -16.69 24.77 -58.85
CA ILE A 8 -15.56 24.97 -57.95
C ILE A 8 -15.54 23.79 -56.98
N LEU A 9 -14.54 22.91 -57.08
CA LEU A 9 -14.27 21.85 -56.14
C LEU A 9 -13.44 22.44 -54.98
N ALA A 10 -14.05 22.57 -53.81
CA ALA A 10 -13.35 22.88 -52.57
C ALA A 10 -12.92 21.58 -51.90
N ALA A 11 -11.64 21.27 -51.96
CA ALA A 11 -11.05 20.16 -51.23
C ALA A 11 -10.84 20.59 -49.76
N GLY A 12 -11.69 20.08 -48.84
CA GLY A 12 -11.51 20.23 -47.40
C GLY A 12 -10.49 19.23 -46.90
N LEU A 13 -9.30 19.70 -46.50
CA LEU A 13 -8.37 18.92 -45.71
C LEU A 13 -8.85 18.89 -44.26
N THR A 14 -9.40 17.75 -43.81
CA THR A 14 -9.63 17.48 -42.41
C THR A 14 -8.33 16.94 -41.80
N ALA A 15 -7.60 17.81 -41.12
CA ALA A 15 -6.48 17.40 -40.29
C ALA A 15 -7.03 16.70 -39.05
N THR A 16 -6.96 15.37 -39.04
CA THR A 16 -7.18 14.56 -37.83
C THR A 16 -5.99 14.72 -36.92
N ALA A 17 -6.07 15.61 -35.94
CA ALA A 17 -5.09 15.72 -34.89
C ALA A 17 -5.24 14.50 -33.95
N CYS A 18 -4.46 13.45 -34.18
CA CYS A 18 -4.19 12.45 -33.15
C CYS A 18 -3.36 13.13 -32.06
N GLY A 19 -4.00 13.60 -31.00
CA GLY A 19 -3.30 13.98 -29.79
C GLY A 19 -2.67 12.74 -29.16
N PRO A 20 -1.41 12.79 -28.70
CA PRO A 20 -0.84 11.71 -27.94
C PRO A 20 -1.60 11.64 -26.61
N HIS A 21 -2.40 10.60 -26.42
CA HIS A 21 -2.84 10.20 -25.09
C HIS A 21 -1.61 9.69 -24.36
N THR A 22 -0.87 10.60 -23.74
CA THR A 22 0.02 10.22 -22.65
C THR A 22 -0.85 9.84 -21.46
N GLY A 23 -1.47 8.68 -21.55
CA GLY A 23 -1.91 7.95 -20.37
C GLY A 23 -0.66 7.53 -19.63
N THR A 24 -0.16 8.40 -18.76
CA THR A 24 0.75 7.97 -17.71
C THR A 24 -0.08 7.05 -16.83
N GLU A 25 0.00 5.74 -17.07
CA GLU A 25 -0.34 4.77 -16.07
C GLU A 25 0.61 5.03 -14.91
N GLU A 26 0.13 5.72 -13.91
CA GLU A 26 0.77 5.86 -12.62
C GLU A 26 0.76 4.49 -11.95
N ILE A 27 1.70 3.64 -12.38
CA ILE A 27 2.01 2.37 -11.75
C ILE A 27 2.68 2.72 -10.43
N GLY A 28 1.95 2.52 -9.34
CA GLY A 28 2.48 2.62 -7.99
C GLY A 28 2.43 4.03 -7.42
N GLN A 29 1.24 4.52 -7.09
CA GLN A 29 1.16 5.64 -6.16
C GLN A 29 1.76 5.20 -4.84
N ALA A 30 2.90 5.80 -4.51
CA ALA A 30 3.49 5.82 -3.17
C ALA A 30 2.40 6.10 -2.11
N PRO A 31 2.61 5.69 -0.86
CA PRO A 31 1.69 6.05 0.22
C PRO A 31 1.49 7.56 0.21
N ASP A 32 0.29 8.02 0.50
CA ASP A 32 -0.05 9.45 0.48
C ASP A 32 0.91 10.27 1.33
N ARG A 33 1.39 9.70 2.42
CA ARG A 33 2.33 10.36 3.31
C ARG A 33 3.08 9.39 4.21
N ILE A 34 4.39 9.62 4.33
CA ILE A 34 5.25 9.01 5.35
C ILE A 34 5.59 10.09 6.37
N VAL A 35 5.28 9.85 7.64
CA VAL A 35 5.52 10.79 8.73
C VAL A 35 6.47 10.16 9.74
N PRO A 36 7.66 10.74 9.97
CA PRO A 36 8.59 10.20 10.96
C PRO A 36 8.02 10.31 12.37
N ILE A 37 8.25 9.28 13.18
CA ILE A 37 7.91 9.29 14.60
C ILE A 37 9.15 9.71 15.38
N GLN A 38 9.11 10.90 15.98
CA GLN A 38 10.26 11.47 16.66
C GLN A 38 10.84 10.54 17.73
N GLY A 39 12.17 10.48 17.80
CA GLY A 39 12.87 9.64 18.77
C GLY A 39 12.90 8.15 18.42
N THR A 40 12.47 7.77 17.21
CA THR A 40 12.49 6.38 16.73
C THR A 40 12.93 6.33 15.26
N ASP A 41 13.28 5.12 14.78
CA ASP A 41 13.52 4.80 13.37
C ASP A 41 12.25 4.42 12.60
N ARG A 42 11.07 4.67 13.19
CA ARG A 42 9.78 4.27 12.65
C ARG A 42 9.04 5.44 12.04
N HIS A 43 8.17 5.12 11.10
CA HIS A 43 7.31 6.09 10.43
C HIS A 43 5.84 5.67 10.52
N GLN A 44 4.96 6.65 10.44
CA GLN A 44 3.56 6.42 10.13
C GLN A 44 3.44 6.36 8.60
N VAL A 45 2.88 5.29 8.09
CA VAL A 45 2.47 5.14 6.70
C VAL A 45 0.99 5.50 6.62
N ILE A 46 0.66 6.59 5.96
CA ILE A 46 -0.73 7.03 5.79
C ILE A 46 -1.11 6.80 4.33
N LEU A 47 -2.18 6.05 4.12
CA LEU A 47 -2.70 5.72 2.79
C LEU A 47 -4.01 6.45 2.52
N THR A 48 -4.31 6.69 1.24
CA THR A 48 -5.70 6.94 0.82
C THR A 48 -6.53 5.67 0.92
N ALA A 49 -7.85 5.81 0.91
CA ALA A 49 -8.77 4.67 0.81
C ALA A 49 -8.53 3.87 -0.48
N ASP A 50 -8.20 4.54 -1.58
CA ASP A 50 -7.87 3.91 -2.85
C ASP A 50 -6.53 3.19 -2.82
N GLY A 51 -5.53 3.77 -2.19
CA GLY A 51 -4.22 3.15 -1.95
C GLY A 51 -4.36 1.86 -1.13
N ALA A 52 -5.07 1.92 -0.02
CA ALA A 52 -5.31 0.76 0.84
C ALA A 52 -6.06 -0.35 0.11
N ARG A 53 -7.06 0.00 -0.73
CA ARG A 53 -7.78 -0.97 -1.58
C ARG A 53 -6.87 -1.62 -2.63
N ARG A 54 -6.04 -0.84 -3.31
CA ARG A 54 -5.10 -1.36 -4.32
C ARG A 54 -4.08 -2.33 -3.71
N LEU A 55 -3.57 -2.01 -2.54
CA LEU A 55 -2.67 -2.89 -1.78
C LEU A 55 -3.40 -4.08 -1.15
N GLY A 56 -4.73 -4.10 -1.20
CA GLY A 56 -5.54 -5.16 -0.61
C GLY A 56 -5.40 -5.25 0.91
N ILE A 57 -5.12 -4.13 1.59
CA ILE A 57 -4.86 -4.11 3.03
C ILE A 57 -6.02 -4.77 3.79
N ARG A 58 -5.67 -5.74 4.62
CA ARG A 58 -6.59 -6.39 5.56
C ARG A 58 -5.98 -6.39 6.95
N THR A 59 -6.83 -6.31 7.95
CA THR A 59 -6.42 -6.31 9.35
C THR A 59 -7.20 -7.35 10.14
N GLU A 60 -6.53 -7.93 11.12
CA GLU A 60 -7.16 -8.80 12.12
C GLU A 60 -6.67 -8.41 13.51
N PRO A 61 -7.48 -8.64 14.55
CA PRO A 61 -7.05 -8.35 15.91
C PRO A 61 -6.06 -9.41 16.41
N ILE A 62 -5.07 -8.99 17.18
CA ILE A 62 -4.30 -9.89 18.05
C ILE A 62 -5.27 -10.56 19.02
N ARG A 63 -5.17 -11.86 19.20
CA ARG A 63 -6.11 -12.67 19.98
C ARG A 63 -5.45 -13.35 21.18
N ARG A 64 -6.28 -13.72 22.15
CA ARG A 64 -5.91 -14.69 23.17
C ARG A 64 -6.30 -16.10 22.73
N ALA A 65 -5.37 -17.04 22.87
CA ALA A 65 -5.58 -18.48 22.74
C ALA A 65 -5.18 -19.13 24.06
N GLY A 66 -6.14 -19.29 24.97
CA GLY A 66 -5.88 -19.67 26.36
C GLY A 66 -5.04 -18.62 27.09
N LYS A 67 -3.88 -19.04 27.59
CA LYS A 67 -2.93 -18.15 28.26
C LYS A 67 -1.95 -17.46 27.30
N GLN A 68 -2.02 -17.77 26.01
CA GLN A 68 -1.10 -17.24 24.99
C GLN A 68 -1.72 -16.09 24.24
N THR A 69 -0.87 -15.15 23.80
CA THR A 69 -1.23 -14.14 22.84
C THR A 69 -0.76 -14.59 21.46
N VAL A 70 -1.63 -14.50 20.46
CA VAL A 70 -1.36 -14.97 19.10
C VAL A 70 -1.79 -13.92 18.07
N LEU A 71 -1.10 -13.90 16.93
CA LEU A 71 -1.51 -13.15 15.74
C LEU A 71 -1.31 -14.04 14.50
N PRO A 72 -2.01 -13.75 13.39
CA PRO A 72 -1.74 -14.44 12.13
C PRO A 72 -0.27 -14.31 11.73
N ALA A 73 0.36 -15.42 11.34
CA ALA A 73 1.77 -15.42 10.93
C ALA A 73 2.03 -14.48 9.73
N SER A 74 1.02 -14.26 8.89
CA SER A 74 1.07 -13.31 7.77
C SER A 74 1.20 -11.84 8.19
N ALA A 75 0.93 -11.51 9.46
CA ALA A 75 1.12 -10.17 9.99
C ALA A 75 2.57 -9.90 10.46
N VAL A 76 3.43 -10.91 10.45
CA VAL A 76 4.82 -10.77 10.88
C VAL A 76 5.69 -10.35 9.72
N VAL A 77 6.42 -9.24 9.89
CA VAL A 77 7.41 -8.73 8.94
C VAL A 77 8.80 -8.87 9.57
N TYR A 78 9.78 -9.23 8.76
CA TYR A 78 11.18 -9.29 9.15
C TYR A 78 11.94 -8.13 8.53
N ASP A 79 12.74 -7.43 9.33
CA ASP A 79 13.67 -6.45 8.79
C ASP A 79 14.98 -7.10 8.33
N GLU A 80 15.87 -6.31 7.73
CA GLU A 80 17.18 -6.79 7.24
C GLU A 80 18.08 -7.35 8.35
N ALA A 81 17.87 -6.92 9.59
CA ALA A 81 18.58 -7.45 10.76
C ALA A 81 17.93 -8.72 11.36
N GLY A 82 16.84 -9.19 10.75
CA GLY A 82 16.07 -10.35 11.21
C GLY A 82 15.20 -10.07 12.44
N LYS A 83 15.00 -8.80 12.81
CA LYS A 83 14.03 -8.44 13.85
C LYS A 83 12.61 -8.59 13.32
N THR A 84 11.69 -8.93 14.19
CA THR A 84 10.30 -9.16 13.84
C THR A 84 9.41 -7.99 14.25
N TRP A 85 8.49 -7.62 13.34
CA TRP A 85 7.60 -6.49 13.47
C TRP A 85 6.19 -6.88 13.01
N THR A 86 5.21 -6.08 13.40
CA THR A 86 3.86 -6.11 12.83
C THR A 86 3.39 -4.67 12.59
N TYR A 87 2.55 -4.44 11.58
CA TYR A 87 1.93 -3.13 11.39
C TYR A 87 0.63 -3.06 12.16
N THR A 88 0.54 -2.13 13.10
CA THR A 88 -0.69 -1.79 13.83
C THR A 88 -1.43 -0.67 13.11
N THR A 89 -2.72 -0.55 13.40
CA THR A 89 -3.60 0.48 12.82
C THR A 89 -4.12 1.39 13.94
N PRO A 90 -3.33 2.39 14.39
CA PRO A 90 -3.74 3.27 15.49
C PRO A 90 -4.87 4.22 15.12
N ALA A 91 -5.05 4.51 13.84
CA ALA A 91 -6.16 5.28 13.28
C ALA A 91 -6.52 4.74 11.90
N ALA A 92 -7.66 5.14 11.36
CA ALA A 92 -8.08 4.76 10.01
C ALA A 92 -6.98 5.12 8.99
N LEU A 93 -6.67 4.17 8.11
CA LEU A 93 -5.68 4.32 7.02
C LEU A 93 -4.28 4.74 7.47
N THR A 94 -3.99 4.62 8.76
CA THR A 94 -2.70 4.94 9.38
C THR A 94 -2.07 3.67 9.93
N TYR A 95 -0.86 3.37 9.50
CA TYR A 95 -0.16 2.14 9.84
C TYR A 95 1.18 2.47 10.50
N VAL A 96 1.47 1.78 11.59
CA VAL A 96 2.71 1.99 12.36
C VAL A 96 3.31 0.64 12.70
N ARG A 97 4.56 0.47 12.39
CA ARG A 97 5.34 -0.73 12.73
C ARG A 97 5.54 -0.81 14.24
N ALA A 98 5.18 -1.94 14.82
CA ALA A 98 5.39 -2.26 16.24
C ALA A 98 6.29 -3.48 16.39
N PRO A 99 7.27 -3.48 17.31
CA PRO A 99 8.13 -4.63 17.52
C PRO A 99 7.34 -5.78 18.14
N VAL A 100 7.66 -7.00 17.71
CA VAL A 100 7.12 -8.23 18.28
C VAL A 100 8.23 -9.22 18.50
N THR A 101 8.09 -10.08 19.53
CA THR A 101 8.96 -11.24 19.72
C THR A 101 8.13 -12.50 19.54
N ILE A 102 8.54 -13.34 18.60
CA ILE A 102 7.83 -14.56 18.24
C ILE A 102 8.48 -15.75 18.92
N GLY A 103 7.70 -16.56 19.63
CA GLY A 103 8.18 -17.78 20.23
C GLY A 103 8.05 -18.99 19.31
N ARG A 104 6.89 -19.17 18.66
CA ARG A 104 6.59 -20.31 17.78
C ARG A 104 5.52 -19.90 16.77
N VAL A 105 5.60 -20.48 15.59
CA VAL A 105 4.54 -20.43 14.58
C VAL A 105 3.96 -21.83 14.43
N THR A 106 2.63 -21.96 14.56
CA THR A 106 1.92 -23.22 14.42
C THR A 106 0.54 -22.97 13.83
N GLY A 107 0.15 -23.71 12.80
CA GLY A 107 -1.17 -23.61 12.19
C GLY A 107 -1.49 -22.20 11.66
N GLY A 108 -0.50 -21.51 11.09
CA GLY A 108 -0.69 -20.14 10.56
C GLY A 108 -0.76 -19.05 11.63
N LEU A 109 -0.58 -19.38 12.91
CA LEU A 109 -0.57 -18.45 14.04
C LEU A 109 0.83 -18.34 14.63
N ALA A 110 1.28 -17.11 14.86
CA ALA A 110 2.50 -16.80 15.59
C ALA A 110 2.16 -16.51 17.05
N ARG A 111 2.81 -17.24 17.98
CA ARG A 111 2.71 -16.97 19.40
C ARG A 111 3.61 -15.80 19.76
N LEU A 112 3.04 -14.76 20.36
CA LEU A 112 3.80 -13.63 20.88
C LEU A 112 4.40 -13.94 22.25
N LEU A 113 5.67 -13.67 22.42
CA LEU A 113 6.34 -13.55 23.72
C LEU A 113 6.28 -12.11 24.22
N SER A 114 6.39 -11.15 23.31
CA SER A 114 6.16 -9.72 23.56
C SER A 114 5.61 -9.03 22.32
N GLY A 115 4.89 -7.92 22.52
CA GLY A 115 4.30 -7.14 21.42
C GLY A 115 3.05 -6.39 21.86
N PRO A 116 2.28 -5.86 20.91
CA PRO A 116 1.03 -5.16 21.21
C PRO A 116 0.02 -6.08 21.92
N PRO A 117 -0.87 -5.50 22.76
CA PRO A 117 -1.82 -6.28 23.54
C PRO A 117 -2.91 -6.92 22.65
N PRO A 118 -3.59 -7.98 23.16
CA PRO A 118 -4.77 -8.52 22.51
C PRO A 118 -5.83 -7.44 22.24
N GLY A 119 -6.50 -7.55 21.08
CA GLY A 119 -7.44 -6.54 20.59
C GLY A 119 -6.83 -5.51 19.65
N THR A 120 -5.50 -5.37 19.63
CA THR A 120 -4.82 -4.48 18.66
C THR A 120 -5.02 -5.01 17.24
N ALA A 121 -5.53 -4.18 16.34
CA ALA A 121 -5.65 -4.50 14.93
C ALA A 121 -4.26 -4.49 14.27
N VAL A 122 -3.92 -5.58 13.59
CA VAL A 122 -2.65 -5.74 12.86
C VAL A 122 -2.92 -6.07 11.40
N VAL A 123 -2.07 -5.60 10.51
CA VAL A 123 -2.18 -5.83 9.07
C VAL A 123 -1.78 -7.28 8.78
N THR A 124 -2.65 -8.03 8.10
CA THR A 124 -2.44 -9.43 7.70
C THR A 124 -2.24 -9.62 6.20
N VAL A 125 -2.65 -8.62 5.40
CA VAL A 125 -2.39 -8.54 3.95
C VAL A 125 -1.89 -7.15 3.65
N GLY A 126 -0.82 -7.02 2.85
CA GLY A 126 -0.20 -5.76 2.49
C GLY A 126 0.92 -5.31 3.45
N SER A 127 1.34 -6.14 4.39
CA SER A 127 2.40 -5.80 5.35
C SER A 127 3.76 -5.58 4.69
N ALA A 128 4.09 -6.37 3.67
CA ALA A 128 5.34 -6.22 2.92
C ALA A 128 5.36 -4.94 2.09
N GLU A 129 4.24 -4.59 1.50
CA GLU A 129 4.05 -3.37 0.73
C GLU A 129 4.17 -2.13 1.64
N LEU A 130 3.59 -2.18 2.84
CA LEU A 130 3.76 -1.12 3.84
C LEU A 130 5.21 -0.97 4.27
N TYR A 131 5.93 -2.08 4.44
CA TYR A 131 7.35 -2.06 4.77
C TYR A 131 8.17 -1.43 3.63
N GLY A 132 7.92 -1.84 2.38
CA GLY A 132 8.53 -1.23 1.21
C GLY A 132 8.27 0.27 1.13
N ALA A 133 7.03 0.69 1.38
CA ALA A 133 6.63 2.09 1.38
C ALA A 133 7.32 2.90 2.51
N GLU A 134 7.41 2.35 3.72
CA GLU A 134 8.07 3.01 4.87
C GLU A 134 9.54 3.32 4.59
N TYR A 135 10.23 2.46 3.84
CA TYR A 135 11.65 2.62 3.52
C TYR A 135 11.93 3.17 2.12
N GLY A 136 10.92 3.55 1.38
CA GLY A 136 11.09 4.13 0.04
C GLY A 136 11.56 3.13 -1.02
N VAL A 137 11.41 1.83 -0.78
CA VAL A 137 11.79 0.78 -1.74
C VAL A 137 10.69 0.64 -2.81
N GLY A 138 10.52 1.66 -3.62
CA GLY A 138 9.47 1.61 -4.66
C GLY A 138 9.24 2.91 -5.41
N GLY A 139 10.01 3.93 -5.13
CA GLY A 139 9.76 5.25 -5.68
C GLY A 139 10.98 6.10 -5.93
N GLU A 140 11.99 5.57 -6.65
CA GLU A 140 12.98 6.42 -7.32
C GLU A 140 13.63 5.63 -8.45
N GLN A 141 13.08 5.78 -9.64
CA GLN A 141 13.85 5.77 -10.88
C GLN A 141 13.19 6.71 -11.88
#